data_18369a211fc1a0fa4712a3b9feae3fea
#
_entry.id   18369a211fc1a0fa4712a3b9feae3fea
#
_cell.length_a   1.000
_cell.length_b   1.000
_cell.length_c   1.000
_cell.angle_alpha   90.00
_cell.angle_beta   90.00
_cell.angle_gamma   90.00
#
_symmetry.space_group_name_H-M   'P 1'
#
loop_
_entity.id
_entity.type
_entity.pdbx_description
1 polymer ?
#
loop_
_entity_poly.entity_id
_entity_poly.type
_entity_poly.pdbx_seq_one_letter_code
_entity_poly.pdbx_strand_id
1 'polypeptide(L)'
;MKKRVICVDQTGRRRCLAFSLVSAAALTAYAHHHLTRIVHEPSRLVAVDALAFCWLAFTLIAAYTHRDVRLTAKEAQQLDDRRVTVVVPVLNEDPKTFRALLQSVARQSRLPQRLHVIDNGSTSSDCKAVFDEWVRTAPAGLEVRYDTTGRVGKRRAQAVAFDADPEADIFCTVDSDTVLDPHAIREGIAPFSRADITSVAGVLLGLNHAKNLLTRLVDLSYVMSFLNGRSSLSRLGSVVVNCGGLAFYRADVVRKHQHAYVTQTVWGRPVTSGDDRMLTGYALLEGRTVIQERSVAYTLLPDNLSHLTRQRVRWWRSYFWGGGWLIRTCPLSKPGWWLVLWQFAGFVLNSYALPVVLIVHLSEAGGLALPFLGYVALLSYVRSMRYFIVRRPDQTRLQQLVIFAMAPLSTLLNLYVCTVLQYVGLATFLKTGWATRQTVEVSLGAVPELGTRTVAGAEART
;
A
#
# COMPACT_ATOMS: atom_id res chain seq x y z
N MET A 1 -24.95 -14.85 6.28
CA MET A 1 -24.11 -13.73 5.77
C MET A 1 -22.78 -13.72 6.54
N LYS A 2 -21.64 -14.11 5.91
CA LYS A 2 -20.32 -14.04 6.57
C LYS A 2 -20.01 -12.57 6.85
N LYS A 3 -19.75 -12.19 8.11
CA LYS A 3 -19.46 -10.82 8.53
C LYS A 3 -18.23 -10.32 7.75
N ARG A 4 -18.36 -9.18 7.07
CA ARG A 4 -17.27 -8.50 6.36
C ARG A 4 -16.15 -8.14 7.35
N VAL A 5 -14.95 -8.49 7.01
CA VAL A 5 -13.76 -8.37 7.87
C VAL A 5 -13.35 -6.92 8.12
N ILE A 6 -13.49 -6.04 7.15
CA ILE A 6 -13.27 -4.61 7.34
C ILE A 6 -14.51 -3.84 6.96
N CYS A 7 -15.08 -3.14 7.92
CA CYS A 7 -16.12 -2.17 7.71
C CYS A 7 -15.57 -0.79 8.02
N VAL A 8 -15.43 0.05 7.01
CA VAL A 8 -15.18 1.47 7.21
C VAL A 8 -16.53 2.07 7.64
N ASP A 9 -16.64 2.41 8.92
CA ASP A 9 -17.86 3.00 9.46
C ASP A 9 -18.10 4.37 8.79
N GLN A 10 -19.19 4.45 8.01
CA GLN A 10 -19.52 5.68 7.30
C GLN A 10 -20.25 6.70 8.16
N THR A 11 -20.85 6.27 9.26
CA THR A 11 -21.64 7.16 10.14
C THR A 11 -20.76 8.15 10.91
N GLY A 12 -19.55 7.76 11.29
CA GLY A 12 -18.57 8.61 11.96
C GLY A 12 -17.73 9.53 11.05
N ARG A 13 -17.69 9.26 9.75
CA ARG A 13 -16.77 9.94 8.81
C ARG A 13 -16.88 11.46 8.81
N ARG A 14 -18.11 12.02 8.77
CA ARG A 14 -18.32 13.47 8.76
C ARG A 14 -17.83 14.13 10.04
N ARG A 15 -18.09 13.53 11.21
CA ARG A 15 -17.63 14.04 12.51
C ARG A 15 -16.12 13.97 12.63
N CYS A 16 -15.51 12.86 12.20
CA CYS A 16 -14.06 12.71 12.18
C CYS A 16 -13.40 13.69 11.20
N LEU A 17 -13.99 13.94 10.02
CA LEU A 17 -13.50 14.95 9.08
C LEU A 17 -13.57 16.36 9.69
N ALA A 18 -14.70 16.74 10.24
CA ALA A 18 -14.86 18.05 10.87
C ALA A 18 -13.83 18.24 12.00
N PHE A 19 -13.70 17.26 12.89
CA PHE A 19 -12.68 17.27 13.94
C PHE A 19 -11.27 17.36 13.37
N SER A 20 -10.94 16.59 12.34
CA SER A 20 -9.62 16.61 11.70
C SER A 20 -9.31 17.97 11.05
N LEU A 21 -10.30 18.62 10.42
CA LEU A 21 -10.13 19.95 9.81
C LEU A 21 -9.93 21.04 10.87
N VAL A 22 -10.73 21.03 11.95
CA VAL A 22 -10.55 21.97 13.06
C VAL A 22 -9.17 21.77 13.72
N SER A 23 -8.79 20.51 13.94
CA SER A 23 -7.47 20.19 14.49
C SER A 23 -6.33 20.59 13.55
N ALA A 24 -6.51 20.47 12.22
CA ALA A 24 -5.53 20.91 11.23
C ALA A 24 -5.38 22.45 11.25
N ALA A 25 -6.48 23.19 11.37
CA ALA A 25 -6.45 24.65 11.50
C ALA A 25 -5.73 25.08 12.79
N ALA A 26 -6.07 24.45 13.93
CA ALA A 26 -5.41 24.71 15.20
C ALA A 26 -3.91 24.37 15.15
N LEU A 27 -3.55 23.28 14.49
CA LEU A 27 -2.16 22.87 14.28
C LEU A 27 -1.38 23.88 13.43
N THR A 28 -2.00 24.41 12.36
CA THR A 28 -1.38 25.45 11.52
C THR A 28 -1.18 26.74 12.29
N ALA A 29 -2.17 27.17 13.08
CA ALA A 29 -2.07 28.33 13.95
C ALA A 29 -0.96 28.15 15.02
N TYR A 30 -0.87 26.96 15.60
CA TYR A 30 0.19 26.60 16.54
C TYR A 30 1.57 26.69 15.90
N ALA A 31 1.75 26.11 14.71
CA ALA A 31 3.00 26.16 13.97
C ALA A 31 3.38 27.62 13.63
N HIS A 32 2.42 28.39 13.11
CA HIS A 32 2.60 29.82 12.81
C HIS A 32 3.09 30.61 14.03
N HIS A 33 2.41 30.45 15.18
CA HIS A 33 2.78 31.14 16.41
C HIS A 33 4.22 30.87 16.86
N HIS A 34 4.70 29.63 16.73
CA HIS A 34 6.07 29.30 17.11
C HIS A 34 7.11 29.71 16.06
N LEU A 35 6.76 29.60 14.76
CA LEU A 35 7.66 29.98 13.68
C LEU A 35 7.88 31.50 13.57
N THR A 36 6.88 32.32 13.88
CA THR A 36 7.00 33.78 13.88
C THR A 36 8.01 34.33 14.90
N ARG A 37 8.36 33.51 15.90
CA ARG A 37 9.41 33.87 16.88
C ARG A 37 10.81 33.70 16.34
N ILE A 38 10.99 33.00 15.21
CA ILE A 38 12.28 32.61 14.64
C ILE A 38 12.52 33.34 13.33
N VAL A 39 11.46 33.56 12.56
CA VAL A 39 11.54 34.13 11.21
C VAL A 39 11.33 35.65 11.28
N HIS A 40 12.27 36.40 10.75
CA HIS A 40 12.27 37.85 10.77
C HIS A 40 11.22 38.50 9.85
N GLU A 41 10.61 37.71 8.92
CA GLU A 41 9.57 38.19 8.00
C GLU A 41 8.28 37.35 8.14
N PRO A 42 7.43 37.61 9.12
CA PRO A 42 6.22 36.80 9.38
C PRO A 42 5.23 36.79 8.21
N SER A 43 5.22 37.79 7.33
CA SER A 43 4.34 37.85 6.17
C SER A 43 4.58 36.70 5.17
N ARG A 44 5.82 36.26 5.02
CA ARG A 44 6.17 35.11 4.14
C ARG A 44 5.70 33.78 4.73
N LEU A 45 5.65 33.65 6.05
CA LEU A 45 5.14 32.47 6.74
C LEU A 45 3.66 32.25 6.47
N VAL A 46 2.85 33.29 6.41
CA VAL A 46 1.39 33.19 6.17
C VAL A 46 1.11 32.42 4.87
N ALA A 47 1.86 32.69 3.79
CA ALA A 47 1.69 32.00 2.52
C ALA A 47 2.09 30.51 2.61
N VAL A 48 3.17 30.19 3.31
CA VAL A 48 3.63 28.81 3.51
C VAL A 48 2.63 28.03 4.38
N ASP A 49 2.17 28.62 5.47
CA ASP A 49 1.20 28.02 6.38
C ASP A 49 -0.15 27.80 5.69
N ALA A 50 -0.62 28.78 4.90
CA ALA A 50 -1.84 28.66 4.11
C ALA A 50 -1.70 27.52 3.08
N LEU A 51 -0.58 27.40 2.38
CA LEU A 51 -0.34 26.32 1.42
C LEU A 51 -0.30 24.95 2.11
N ALA A 52 0.39 24.84 3.24
CA ALA A 52 0.47 23.60 4.03
C ALA A 52 -0.92 23.20 4.57
N PHE A 53 -1.69 24.16 5.09
CA PHE A 53 -3.04 23.92 5.54
C PHE A 53 -3.97 23.49 4.39
N CYS A 54 -3.96 24.20 3.27
CA CYS A 54 -4.77 23.84 2.10
C CYS A 54 -4.46 22.44 1.60
N TRP A 55 -3.18 22.07 1.56
CA TRP A 55 -2.77 20.71 1.18
C TRP A 55 -3.24 19.65 2.18
N LEU A 56 -3.06 19.90 3.48
CA LEU A 56 -3.53 18.99 4.52
C LEU A 56 -5.05 18.85 4.48
N ALA A 57 -5.78 19.97 4.39
CA ALA A 57 -7.22 19.99 4.28
C ALA A 57 -7.71 19.25 3.03
N PHE A 58 -7.10 19.51 1.87
CA PHE A 58 -7.41 18.80 0.62
C PHE A 58 -7.24 17.29 0.78
N THR A 59 -6.10 16.83 1.31
CA THR A 59 -5.84 15.40 1.48
C THR A 59 -6.82 14.74 2.45
N LEU A 60 -7.18 15.42 3.55
CA LEU A 60 -8.19 14.94 4.50
C LEU A 60 -9.57 14.89 3.85
N ILE A 61 -10.03 15.97 3.22
CA ILE A 61 -11.34 16.04 2.55
C ILE A 61 -11.41 14.93 1.48
N ALA A 62 -10.41 14.83 0.61
CA ALA A 62 -10.38 13.84 -0.45
C ALA A 62 -10.40 12.40 0.10
N ALA A 63 -9.65 12.11 1.17
CA ALA A 63 -9.61 10.81 1.80
C ALA A 63 -10.95 10.45 2.49
N TYR A 64 -11.53 11.38 3.25
CA TYR A 64 -12.80 11.13 3.96
C TYR A 64 -14.03 11.12 3.05
N THR A 65 -13.96 11.78 1.88
CA THR A 65 -15.03 11.76 0.87
C THR A 65 -14.85 10.67 -0.18
N HIS A 66 -13.73 9.95 -0.16
CA HIS A 66 -13.54 8.77 -1.01
C HIS A 66 -14.67 7.75 -0.77
N ARG A 67 -15.16 7.15 -1.83
CA ARG A 67 -16.18 6.10 -1.77
C ARG A 67 -15.78 4.95 -2.67
N ASP A 68 -15.86 3.75 -2.10
CA ASP A 68 -15.72 2.53 -2.86
C ASP A 68 -16.84 2.41 -3.90
N VAL A 69 -16.49 1.83 -5.04
CA VAL A 69 -17.49 1.46 -6.03
C VAL A 69 -18.38 0.35 -5.46
N ARG A 70 -19.68 0.57 -5.53
CA ARG A 70 -20.70 -0.41 -5.17
C ARG A 70 -21.40 -0.83 -6.45
N LEU A 71 -21.48 -2.12 -6.66
CA LEU A 71 -22.13 -2.69 -7.83
C LEU A 71 -23.62 -2.83 -7.61
N THR A 72 -24.39 -2.52 -8.64
CA THR A 72 -25.75 -3.01 -8.81
C THR A 72 -25.74 -4.52 -9.09
N ALA A 73 -26.87 -5.19 -8.98
CA ALA A 73 -26.96 -6.63 -9.29
C ALA A 73 -26.53 -6.92 -10.74
N LYS A 74 -26.93 -6.08 -11.69
CA LYS A 74 -26.56 -6.21 -13.11
C LYS A 74 -25.06 -6.05 -13.34
N GLU A 75 -24.43 -5.05 -12.75
CA GLU A 75 -22.97 -4.83 -12.86
C GLU A 75 -22.20 -5.97 -12.19
N ALA A 76 -22.71 -6.50 -11.07
CA ALA A 76 -22.08 -7.65 -10.40
C ALA A 76 -22.10 -8.88 -11.30
N GLN A 77 -23.23 -9.17 -11.96
CA GLN A 77 -23.35 -10.27 -12.91
C GLN A 77 -22.40 -10.11 -14.10
N GLN A 78 -22.33 -8.92 -14.70
CA GLN A 78 -21.40 -8.64 -15.81
C GLN A 78 -19.92 -8.81 -15.41
N LEU A 79 -19.57 -8.52 -14.16
CA LEU A 79 -18.22 -8.71 -13.66
C LEU A 79 -17.94 -10.16 -13.25
N ASP A 80 -18.95 -10.97 -12.91
CA ASP A 80 -18.79 -12.39 -12.62
C ASP A 80 -18.33 -13.16 -13.87
N ASP A 81 -18.71 -12.71 -15.08
CA ASP A 81 -18.27 -13.28 -16.36
C ASP A 81 -16.80 -12.92 -16.72
N ARG A 82 -16.21 -11.92 -16.07
CA ARG A 82 -14.82 -11.52 -16.33
C ARG A 82 -13.81 -12.54 -15.85
N ARG A 83 -12.86 -12.90 -16.71
CA ARG A 83 -11.78 -13.82 -16.37
C ARG A 83 -10.71 -13.10 -15.54
N VAL A 84 -10.53 -13.53 -14.30
CA VAL A 84 -9.53 -13.01 -13.36
C VAL A 84 -8.43 -14.04 -13.15
N THR A 85 -7.19 -13.66 -13.43
CA THR A 85 -6.02 -14.47 -13.14
C THR A 85 -5.23 -13.88 -12.00
N VAL A 86 -5.06 -14.65 -10.93
CA VAL A 86 -4.20 -14.31 -9.79
C VAL A 86 -2.77 -14.73 -10.11
N VAL A 87 -1.84 -13.78 -10.04
CA VAL A 87 -0.41 -13.95 -10.39
C VAL A 87 0.43 -13.85 -9.13
N VAL A 88 1.12 -14.93 -8.77
CA VAL A 88 1.91 -15.03 -7.54
C VAL A 88 3.36 -15.40 -7.87
N PRO A 89 4.27 -14.43 -7.97
CA PRO A 89 5.70 -14.71 -8.06
C PRO A 89 6.25 -15.14 -6.69
N VAL A 90 6.93 -16.28 -6.64
CA VAL A 90 7.52 -16.85 -5.42
C VAL A 90 9.04 -16.82 -5.52
N LEU A 91 9.74 -16.49 -4.43
CA LEU A 91 11.19 -16.61 -4.31
C LEU A 91 11.58 -16.80 -2.85
N ASN A 92 12.07 -17.97 -2.47
CA ASN A 92 12.53 -18.29 -1.11
C ASN A 92 11.52 -17.87 -0.04
N GLU A 93 10.25 -18.29 -0.20
CA GLU A 93 9.18 -17.93 0.72
C GLU A 93 9.06 -18.94 1.86
N ASP A 94 8.50 -18.49 3.00
CA ASP A 94 8.14 -19.37 4.11
C ASP A 94 6.98 -20.30 3.70
N PRO A 95 7.15 -21.64 3.76
CA PRO A 95 6.12 -22.58 3.32
C PRO A 95 4.78 -22.44 4.04
N LYS A 96 4.79 -22.02 5.32
CA LYS A 96 3.56 -21.81 6.11
C LYS A 96 2.79 -20.59 5.61
N THR A 97 3.50 -19.51 5.33
CA THR A 97 2.91 -18.28 4.79
C THR A 97 2.35 -18.53 3.39
N PHE A 98 3.11 -19.23 2.55
CA PHE A 98 2.68 -19.58 1.20
C PHE A 98 1.43 -20.49 1.23
N ARG A 99 1.37 -21.49 2.12
CA ARG A 99 0.16 -22.30 2.35
C ARG A 99 -1.04 -21.44 2.73
N ALA A 100 -0.85 -20.47 3.63
CA ALA A 100 -1.92 -19.56 4.05
C ALA A 100 -2.44 -18.71 2.88
N LEU A 101 -1.56 -18.24 1.99
CA LEU A 101 -1.95 -17.57 0.74
C LEU A 101 -2.84 -18.49 -0.11
N LEU A 102 -2.38 -19.70 -0.44
CA LEU A 102 -3.13 -20.65 -1.28
C LEU A 102 -4.52 -20.94 -0.70
N GLN A 103 -4.60 -21.17 0.62
CA GLN A 103 -5.89 -21.38 1.30
C GLN A 103 -6.77 -20.13 1.23
N SER A 104 -6.20 -18.92 1.29
CA SER A 104 -6.96 -17.67 1.21
C SER A 104 -7.57 -17.45 -0.18
N VAL A 105 -6.85 -17.84 -1.24
CA VAL A 105 -7.37 -17.82 -2.62
C VAL A 105 -8.52 -18.82 -2.77
N ALA A 106 -8.38 -20.02 -2.23
CA ALA A 106 -9.44 -21.04 -2.26
C ALA A 106 -10.71 -20.62 -1.50
N ARG A 107 -10.60 -19.73 -0.52
CA ARG A 107 -11.73 -19.24 0.31
C ARG A 107 -12.36 -17.95 -0.21
N GLN A 108 -11.98 -17.48 -1.38
CA GLN A 108 -12.57 -16.25 -1.93
C GLN A 108 -14.08 -16.44 -2.20
N SER A 109 -14.87 -15.42 -1.86
CA SER A 109 -16.32 -15.41 -2.13
C SER A 109 -16.64 -15.33 -3.62
N ARG A 110 -15.67 -14.87 -4.43
CA ARG A 110 -15.60 -15.00 -5.87
C ARG A 110 -14.25 -15.61 -6.20
N LEU A 111 -14.27 -16.89 -6.62
CA LEU A 111 -13.05 -17.55 -7.06
C LEU A 111 -12.49 -16.87 -8.32
N PRO A 112 -11.17 -16.69 -8.43
CA PRO A 112 -10.58 -16.36 -9.71
C PRO A 112 -10.71 -17.56 -10.64
N GLN A 113 -10.67 -17.34 -11.95
CA GLN A 113 -10.66 -18.42 -12.92
C GLN A 113 -9.33 -19.16 -12.94
N ARG A 114 -8.22 -18.41 -12.68
CA ARG A 114 -6.87 -19.01 -12.63
C ARG A 114 -6.06 -18.49 -11.46
N LEU A 115 -5.31 -19.40 -10.84
CA LEU A 115 -4.18 -19.08 -9.96
C LEU A 115 -2.89 -19.56 -10.64
N HIS A 116 -2.01 -18.63 -10.96
CA HIS A 116 -0.71 -18.92 -11.55
C HIS A 116 0.41 -18.54 -10.58
N VAL A 117 1.10 -19.54 -10.10
CA VAL A 117 2.29 -19.42 -9.25
C VAL A 117 3.54 -19.54 -10.12
N ILE A 118 4.46 -18.62 -9.97
CA ILE A 118 5.72 -18.63 -10.73
C ILE A 118 6.89 -18.61 -9.74
N ASP A 119 7.58 -19.72 -9.64
CA ASP A 119 8.83 -19.80 -8.87
C ASP A 119 9.98 -19.16 -9.65
N ASN A 120 10.50 -18.06 -9.14
CA ASN A 120 11.57 -17.27 -9.74
C ASN A 120 12.97 -17.77 -9.32
N GLY A 121 13.15 -19.08 -9.25
CA GLY A 121 14.43 -19.72 -8.93
C GLY A 121 14.70 -19.79 -7.43
N SER A 122 13.75 -20.30 -6.65
CA SER A 122 13.96 -20.62 -5.25
C SER A 122 15.05 -21.68 -5.06
N THR A 123 15.76 -21.61 -3.94
CA THR A 123 16.81 -22.57 -3.59
C THR A 123 16.27 -23.83 -2.94
N SER A 124 15.05 -23.79 -2.40
CA SER A 124 14.33 -24.92 -1.82
C SER A 124 13.07 -25.25 -2.64
N SER A 125 12.69 -26.50 -2.68
CA SER A 125 11.45 -27.00 -3.27
C SER A 125 10.25 -26.99 -2.30
N ASP A 126 10.39 -26.47 -1.09
CA ASP A 126 9.36 -26.54 -0.06
C ASP A 126 8.03 -25.89 -0.49
N CYS A 127 8.09 -24.73 -1.15
CA CYS A 127 6.89 -24.08 -1.70
C CYS A 127 6.23 -24.92 -2.80
N LYS A 128 7.03 -25.62 -3.64
CA LYS A 128 6.49 -26.53 -4.65
C LYS A 128 5.78 -27.72 -3.99
N ALA A 129 6.37 -28.32 -2.96
CA ALA A 129 5.76 -29.41 -2.22
C ALA A 129 4.43 -28.98 -1.55
N VAL A 130 4.40 -27.78 -0.96
CA VAL A 130 3.16 -27.19 -0.40
C VAL A 130 2.11 -26.99 -1.49
N PHE A 131 2.49 -26.54 -2.67
CA PHE A 131 1.56 -26.34 -3.79
C PHE A 131 1.00 -27.69 -4.26
N ASP A 132 1.83 -28.71 -4.47
CA ASP A 132 1.42 -30.04 -4.94
C ASP A 132 0.48 -30.75 -3.96
N GLU A 133 0.68 -30.55 -2.66
CA GLU A 133 -0.23 -31.03 -1.65
C GLU A 133 -1.58 -30.28 -1.71
N TRP A 134 -1.53 -28.95 -1.80
CA TRP A 134 -2.71 -28.09 -1.79
C TRP A 134 -3.60 -28.27 -3.04
N VAL A 135 -3.00 -28.49 -4.22
CA VAL A 135 -3.74 -28.69 -5.49
C VAL A 135 -4.76 -29.82 -5.38
N ARG A 136 -4.46 -30.87 -4.61
CA ARG A 136 -5.38 -32.01 -4.40
C ARG A 136 -6.70 -31.61 -3.71
N THR A 137 -6.68 -30.46 -3.04
CA THR A 137 -7.83 -29.92 -2.28
C THR A 137 -8.31 -28.58 -2.84
N ALA A 138 -7.78 -28.16 -3.98
CA ALA A 138 -8.18 -26.92 -4.63
C ALA A 138 -9.65 -26.96 -5.03
N PRO A 139 -10.38 -25.84 -4.94
CA PRO A 139 -11.80 -25.79 -5.33
C PRO A 139 -12.00 -26.18 -6.80
N ALA A 140 -13.06 -26.93 -7.06
CA ALA A 140 -13.51 -27.17 -8.42
C ALA A 140 -13.80 -25.84 -9.13
N GLY A 141 -13.34 -25.69 -10.38
CA GLY A 141 -13.51 -24.46 -11.16
C GLY A 141 -12.38 -23.42 -10.99
N LEU A 142 -11.41 -23.66 -10.12
CA LEU A 142 -10.17 -22.91 -10.05
C LEU A 142 -9.07 -23.61 -10.88
N GLU A 143 -8.70 -23.03 -12.01
CA GLU A 143 -7.55 -23.50 -12.77
C GLU A 143 -6.26 -23.12 -12.03
N VAL A 144 -5.40 -24.09 -11.75
CA VAL A 144 -4.15 -23.86 -11.01
C VAL A 144 -2.96 -24.24 -11.86
N ARG A 145 -1.94 -23.37 -11.86
CA ARG A 145 -0.70 -23.59 -12.61
C ARG A 145 0.52 -23.19 -11.77
N TYR A 146 1.59 -23.95 -11.89
CA TYR A 146 2.87 -23.67 -11.27
C TYR A 146 3.98 -23.79 -12.32
N ASP A 147 4.66 -22.70 -12.59
CA ASP A 147 5.81 -22.66 -13.47
C ASP A 147 7.07 -22.31 -12.67
N THR A 148 8.21 -22.84 -13.09
CA THR A 148 9.51 -22.51 -12.53
C THR A 148 10.34 -21.81 -13.58
N THR A 149 10.93 -20.69 -13.21
CA THR A 149 11.89 -19.96 -14.04
C THR A 149 13.26 -19.97 -13.38
N GLY A 150 14.33 -19.67 -14.12
CA GLY A 150 15.58 -19.25 -13.49
C GLY A 150 15.37 -17.93 -12.72
N ARG A 151 16.39 -17.42 -12.06
CA ARG A 151 16.37 -16.15 -11.32
C ARG A 151 16.28 -14.94 -12.27
N VAL A 152 15.15 -14.79 -12.96
CA VAL A 152 14.92 -13.78 -14.00
C VAL A 152 14.43 -12.43 -13.46
N GLY A 153 14.06 -12.37 -12.18
CA GLY A 153 13.48 -11.20 -11.53
C GLY A 153 11.95 -11.18 -11.57
N LYS A 154 11.33 -10.48 -10.58
CA LYS A 154 9.89 -10.51 -10.34
C LYS A 154 9.06 -10.13 -11.57
N ARG A 155 9.49 -9.11 -12.34
CA ARG A 155 8.76 -8.64 -13.53
C ARG A 155 8.67 -9.69 -14.63
N ARG A 156 9.78 -10.37 -14.92
CA ARG A 156 9.80 -11.44 -15.92
C ARG A 156 9.04 -12.67 -15.46
N ALA A 157 9.10 -12.99 -14.16
CA ALA A 157 8.28 -14.04 -13.58
C ALA A 157 6.78 -13.72 -13.73
N GLN A 158 6.35 -12.48 -13.48
CA GLN A 158 4.96 -12.05 -13.71
C GLN A 158 4.58 -12.12 -15.19
N ALA A 159 5.49 -11.76 -16.10
CA ALA A 159 5.24 -11.82 -17.54
C ALA A 159 4.91 -13.23 -18.03
N VAL A 160 5.55 -14.26 -17.47
CA VAL A 160 5.22 -15.69 -17.77
C VAL A 160 3.73 -15.96 -17.50
N ALA A 161 3.20 -15.43 -16.41
CA ALA A 161 1.78 -15.60 -16.10
C ALA A 161 0.87 -14.76 -17.01
N PHE A 162 1.31 -13.57 -17.41
CA PHE A 162 0.54 -12.71 -18.32
C PHE A 162 0.44 -13.34 -19.72
N ASP A 163 1.52 -13.95 -20.20
CA ASP A 163 1.55 -14.65 -21.48
C ASP A 163 0.74 -15.95 -21.46
N ALA A 164 0.71 -16.63 -20.31
CA ALA A 164 0.04 -17.92 -20.15
C ALA A 164 -1.49 -17.84 -20.15
N ASP A 165 -2.07 -16.65 -19.98
CA ASP A 165 -3.52 -16.46 -20.00
C ASP A 165 -3.94 -15.31 -20.93
N PRO A 166 -3.96 -15.53 -22.25
CA PRO A 166 -4.35 -14.52 -23.24
C PRO A 166 -5.81 -14.09 -23.11
N GLU A 167 -6.66 -14.90 -22.50
CA GLU A 167 -8.08 -14.63 -22.30
C GLU A 167 -8.39 -13.84 -21.01
N ALA A 168 -7.40 -13.63 -20.14
CA ALA A 168 -7.63 -12.87 -18.92
C ALA A 168 -8.16 -11.46 -19.22
N ASP A 169 -9.20 -11.05 -18.51
CA ASP A 169 -9.69 -9.66 -18.51
C ASP A 169 -8.97 -8.81 -17.47
N ILE A 170 -8.63 -9.43 -16.33
CA ILE A 170 -8.03 -8.77 -15.18
C ILE A 170 -6.90 -9.64 -14.62
N PHE A 171 -5.72 -9.07 -14.46
CA PHE A 171 -4.66 -9.65 -13.68
C PHE A 171 -4.67 -9.10 -12.25
N CYS A 172 -4.70 -10.01 -11.27
CA CYS A 172 -4.57 -9.71 -9.85
C CYS A 172 -3.17 -10.13 -9.40
N THR A 173 -2.27 -9.18 -9.16
CA THR A 173 -0.94 -9.47 -8.63
C THR A 173 -0.99 -9.55 -7.10
N VAL A 174 -0.41 -10.63 -6.54
CA VAL A 174 -0.37 -10.90 -5.10
C VAL A 174 1.04 -11.35 -4.72
N ASP A 175 1.61 -10.76 -3.66
CA ASP A 175 2.89 -11.21 -3.14
C ASP A 175 2.75 -12.56 -2.39
N SER A 176 3.79 -13.39 -2.45
CA SER A 176 3.80 -14.75 -1.89
C SER A 176 3.63 -14.81 -0.36
N ASP A 177 3.83 -13.68 0.33
CA ASP A 177 3.69 -13.51 1.77
C ASP A 177 2.35 -12.86 2.17
N THR A 178 1.38 -12.84 1.27
CA THR A 178 0.12 -12.12 1.45
C THR A 178 -1.07 -13.06 1.56
N VAL A 179 -1.93 -12.85 2.56
CA VAL A 179 -3.17 -13.60 2.79
C VAL A 179 -4.36 -12.73 2.45
N LEU A 180 -5.23 -13.18 1.57
CA LEU A 180 -6.38 -12.42 1.09
C LEU A 180 -7.56 -12.48 2.07
N ASP A 181 -8.25 -11.35 2.27
CA ASP A 181 -9.58 -11.36 2.87
C ASP A 181 -10.56 -12.16 2.00
N PRO A 182 -11.56 -12.86 2.57
CA PRO A 182 -12.51 -13.65 1.79
C PRO A 182 -13.25 -12.89 0.68
N HIS A 183 -13.30 -11.58 0.72
CA HIS A 183 -13.96 -10.74 -0.29
C HIS A 183 -12.99 -9.93 -1.13
N ALA A 184 -11.68 -10.13 -0.99
CA ALA A 184 -10.65 -9.29 -1.60
C ALA A 184 -10.79 -9.19 -3.13
N ILE A 185 -10.95 -10.33 -3.82
CA ILE A 185 -11.08 -10.37 -5.27
C ILE A 185 -12.41 -9.74 -5.71
N ARG A 186 -13.53 -10.12 -5.09
CA ARG A 186 -14.84 -9.56 -5.44
C ARG A 186 -14.90 -8.05 -5.32
N GLU A 187 -14.38 -7.51 -4.23
CA GLU A 187 -14.34 -6.07 -4.00
C GLU A 187 -13.31 -5.39 -4.91
N GLY A 188 -12.15 -6.03 -5.16
CA GLY A 188 -11.07 -5.44 -5.96
C GLY A 188 -11.41 -5.28 -7.44
N ILE A 189 -12.25 -6.16 -7.99
CA ILE A 189 -12.69 -6.03 -9.39
C ILE A 189 -13.86 -5.07 -9.57
N ALA A 190 -14.57 -4.70 -8.49
CA ALA A 190 -15.78 -3.86 -8.58
C ALA A 190 -15.57 -2.54 -9.35
N PRO A 191 -14.44 -1.82 -9.22
CA PRO A 191 -14.23 -0.59 -9.98
C PRO A 191 -14.16 -0.79 -11.51
N PHE A 192 -13.84 -1.99 -12.00
CA PHE A 192 -13.79 -2.27 -13.44
C PHE A 192 -15.17 -2.35 -14.11
N SER A 193 -16.25 -2.17 -13.36
CA SER A 193 -17.58 -1.85 -13.94
C SER A 193 -17.56 -0.53 -14.73
N ARG A 194 -16.54 0.30 -14.51
CA ARG A 194 -16.29 1.54 -15.24
C ARG A 194 -15.16 1.35 -16.24
N ALA A 195 -15.43 1.64 -17.51
CA ALA A 195 -14.48 1.41 -18.60
C ALA A 195 -13.19 2.27 -18.50
N ASP A 196 -13.25 3.42 -17.82
CA ASP A 196 -12.13 4.33 -17.64
C ASP A 196 -11.14 3.90 -16.53
N ILE A 197 -11.49 2.91 -15.71
CA ILE A 197 -10.61 2.37 -14.67
C ILE A 197 -9.68 1.30 -15.26
N THR A 198 -8.38 1.50 -15.10
CA THR A 198 -7.31 0.64 -15.64
C THR A 198 -6.55 -0.12 -14.57
N SER A 199 -6.52 0.38 -13.33
CA SER A 199 -5.99 -0.38 -12.20
C SER A 199 -6.64 -0.03 -10.87
N VAL A 200 -6.61 -0.99 -9.96
CA VAL A 200 -7.19 -0.87 -8.62
C VAL A 200 -6.19 -1.36 -7.57
N ALA A 201 -5.92 -0.52 -6.59
CA ALA A 201 -5.17 -0.90 -5.40
C ALA A 201 -6.11 -1.52 -4.36
N GLY A 202 -5.70 -2.61 -3.73
CA GLY A 202 -6.29 -3.07 -2.47
C GLY A 202 -5.62 -2.40 -1.26
N VAL A 203 -6.14 -2.69 -0.07
CA VAL A 203 -5.59 -2.26 1.22
C VAL A 203 -4.77 -3.40 1.82
N LEU A 204 -3.54 -3.11 2.25
CA LEU A 204 -2.73 -4.06 3.00
C LEU A 204 -2.70 -3.72 4.48
N LEU A 205 -2.83 -4.76 5.29
CA LEU A 205 -2.70 -4.73 6.75
C LEU A 205 -1.60 -5.69 7.19
N GLY A 206 -1.05 -5.47 8.38
CA GLY A 206 -0.03 -6.35 8.93
C GLY A 206 -0.60 -7.67 9.43
N LEU A 207 -0.16 -8.80 8.88
CA LEU A 207 -0.50 -10.13 9.35
C LEU A 207 0.13 -10.40 10.73
N ASN A 208 1.37 -9.94 10.92
CA ASN A 208 2.15 -10.07 12.15
C ASN A 208 2.18 -8.77 12.97
N HIS A 209 1.18 -7.88 12.83
CA HIS A 209 1.16 -6.57 13.49
C HIS A 209 1.33 -6.61 15.01
N ALA A 210 0.93 -7.71 15.67
CA ALA A 210 1.01 -7.87 17.11
C ALA A 210 2.39 -8.37 17.62
N LYS A 211 3.34 -8.72 16.72
CA LYS A 211 4.61 -9.38 17.05
C LYS A 211 5.49 -8.52 17.97
N ASN A 212 5.67 -7.24 17.64
CA ASN A 212 6.48 -6.31 18.44
C ASN A 212 6.07 -4.85 18.20
N LEU A 213 6.78 -3.90 18.84
CA LEU A 213 6.51 -2.47 18.69
C LEU A 213 6.70 -2.01 17.23
N LEU A 214 7.77 -2.44 16.57
CA LEU A 214 8.06 -2.04 15.19
C LEU A 214 6.94 -2.44 14.24
N THR A 215 6.46 -3.69 14.33
CA THR A 215 5.36 -4.17 13.46
C THR A 215 4.06 -3.40 13.70
N ARG A 216 3.77 -2.96 14.93
CA ARG A 216 2.61 -2.10 15.24
C ARG A 216 2.73 -0.71 14.63
N LEU A 217 3.91 -0.09 14.71
CA LEU A 217 4.17 1.23 14.13
C LEU A 217 4.12 1.19 12.59
N VAL A 218 4.65 0.12 11.99
CA VAL A 218 4.62 -0.09 10.53
C VAL A 218 3.19 -0.37 10.06
N ASP A 219 2.39 -1.18 10.79
CA ASP A 219 0.98 -1.44 10.47
C ASP A 219 0.15 -0.14 10.47
N LEU A 220 0.32 0.69 11.51
CA LEU A 220 -0.34 2.01 11.55
C LEU A 220 0.05 2.89 10.35
N SER A 221 1.35 2.91 10.00
CA SER A 221 1.86 3.62 8.83
C SER A 221 1.23 3.10 7.52
N TYR A 222 1.03 1.79 7.39
CA TYR A 222 0.37 1.19 6.22
C TYR A 222 -1.08 1.63 6.13
N VAL A 223 -1.86 1.48 7.21
CA VAL A 223 -3.26 1.93 7.25
C VAL A 223 -3.37 3.39 6.82
N MET A 224 -2.49 4.27 7.31
CA MET A 224 -2.48 5.69 6.92
C MET A 224 -2.11 5.89 5.45
N SER A 225 -1.12 5.15 4.96
CA SER A 225 -0.70 5.22 3.54
C SER A 225 -1.83 4.81 2.58
N PHE A 226 -2.62 3.80 2.94
CA PHE A 226 -3.75 3.36 2.12
C PHE A 226 -4.96 4.27 2.29
N LEU A 227 -5.45 4.46 3.51
CA LEU A 227 -6.73 5.13 3.76
C LEU A 227 -6.66 6.66 3.65
N ASN A 228 -5.52 7.30 3.90
CA ASN A 228 -5.37 8.73 3.64
C ASN A 228 -4.66 8.96 2.30
N GLY A 229 -3.47 8.38 2.12
CA GLY A 229 -2.66 8.62 0.94
C GLY A 229 -3.35 8.19 -0.35
N ARG A 230 -3.56 6.87 -0.55
CA ARG A 230 -4.15 6.37 -1.81
C ARG A 230 -5.61 6.75 -1.97
N SER A 231 -6.39 6.82 -0.89
CA SER A 231 -7.80 7.24 -0.98
C SER A 231 -7.93 8.68 -1.43
N SER A 232 -7.06 9.60 -1.00
CA SER A 232 -7.06 10.98 -1.50
C SER A 232 -6.69 11.06 -2.98
N LEU A 233 -5.65 10.32 -3.41
CA LEU A 233 -5.24 10.26 -4.81
C LEU A 233 -6.29 9.60 -5.71
N SER A 234 -7.02 8.63 -5.20
CA SER A 234 -8.12 7.96 -5.90
C SER A 234 -9.26 8.91 -6.28
N ARG A 235 -9.50 9.96 -5.49
CA ARG A 235 -10.47 11.01 -5.86
C ARG A 235 -10.11 11.72 -7.17
N LEU A 236 -8.83 11.83 -7.46
CA LEU A 236 -8.31 12.38 -8.71
C LEU A 236 -8.15 11.30 -9.80
N GLY A 237 -8.51 10.05 -9.51
CA GLY A 237 -8.29 8.92 -10.42
C GLY A 237 -6.81 8.66 -10.71
N SER A 238 -5.92 9.00 -9.80
CA SER A 238 -4.48 9.03 -10.02
C SER A 238 -3.71 8.47 -8.82
N VAL A 239 -4.02 7.25 -8.42
CA VAL A 239 -3.16 6.48 -7.51
C VAL A 239 -1.86 6.19 -8.25
N VAL A 240 -0.75 6.80 -7.83
CA VAL A 240 0.54 6.75 -8.54
C VAL A 240 1.35 5.48 -8.29
N VAL A 241 0.96 4.69 -7.29
CA VAL A 241 1.51 3.37 -7.01
C VAL A 241 0.50 2.50 -6.28
N ASN A 242 0.18 1.36 -6.85
CA ASN A 242 -0.55 0.30 -6.18
C ASN A 242 0.40 -0.39 -5.18
N CYS A 243 -0.04 -1.47 -4.57
CA CYS A 243 0.82 -2.28 -3.70
C CYS A 243 0.96 -3.68 -4.29
N GLY A 244 2.19 -4.21 -4.33
CA GLY A 244 2.48 -5.54 -4.88
C GLY A 244 1.72 -6.67 -4.19
N GLY A 245 1.35 -6.49 -2.91
CA GLY A 245 0.62 -7.50 -2.14
C GLY A 245 -0.85 -7.68 -2.54
N LEU A 246 -1.50 -6.68 -3.14
CA LEU A 246 -2.85 -6.81 -3.71
C LEU A 246 -3.13 -5.66 -4.68
N ALA A 247 -3.04 -5.94 -5.97
CA ALA A 247 -3.36 -4.98 -7.01
C ALA A 247 -4.01 -5.66 -8.21
N PHE A 248 -4.91 -4.93 -8.87
CA PHE A 248 -5.64 -5.42 -10.03
C PHE A 248 -5.35 -4.50 -11.21
N TYR A 249 -5.17 -5.08 -12.39
CA TYR A 249 -4.86 -4.38 -13.63
C TYR A 249 -5.71 -4.92 -14.77
N ARG A 250 -6.21 -4.06 -15.62
CA ARG A 250 -6.81 -4.50 -16.88
C ARG A 250 -5.78 -5.23 -17.73
N ALA A 251 -6.13 -6.39 -18.21
CA ALA A 251 -5.19 -7.26 -18.93
C ALA A 251 -4.76 -6.69 -20.28
N ASP A 252 -5.64 -5.96 -20.99
CA ASP A 252 -5.30 -5.25 -22.24
C ASP A 252 -4.19 -4.21 -22.01
N VAL A 253 -4.25 -3.46 -20.90
CA VAL A 253 -3.22 -2.49 -20.53
C VAL A 253 -1.88 -3.19 -20.23
N VAL A 254 -1.94 -4.28 -19.47
CA VAL A 254 -0.73 -5.06 -19.15
C VAL A 254 -0.08 -5.59 -20.41
N ARG A 255 -0.85 -6.23 -21.31
CA ARG A 255 -0.33 -6.78 -22.58
C ARG A 255 0.24 -5.70 -23.49
N LYS A 256 -0.45 -4.56 -23.61
CA LYS A 256 0.01 -3.42 -24.41
C LYS A 256 1.42 -2.95 -24.02
N HIS A 257 1.71 -2.95 -22.73
CA HIS A 257 2.95 -2.41 -22.18
C HIS A 257 3.94 -3.48 -21.70
N GLN A 258 3.63 -4.77 -21.85
CA GLN A 258 4.42 -5.86 -21.30
C GLN A 258 5.86 -5.87 -21.80
N HIS A 259 6.08 -5.66 -23.09
CA HIS A 259 7.43 -5.62 -23.65
C HIS A 259 8.26 -4.51 -22.99
N ALA A 260 7.73 -3.29 -22.91
CA ALA A 260 8.39 -2.15 -22.25
C ALA A 260 8.60 -2.41 -20.75
N TYR A 261 7.67 -3.12 -20.10
CA TYR A 261 7.73 -3.48 -18.69
C TYR A 261 8.90 -4.42 -18.37
N VAL A 262 9.16 -5.45 -19.21
CA VAL A 262 10.22 -6.45 -18.96
C VAL A 262 11.59 -6.02 -19.49
N THR A 263 11.63 -5.11 -20.48
CA THR A 263 12.88 -4.62 -21.08
C THR A 263 13.33 -3.27 -20.54
N GLN A 264 12.60 -2.68 -19.59
CA GLN A 264 12.91 -1.38 -19.03
C GLN A 264 14.33 -1.31 -18.49
N THR A 265 15.01 -0.21 -18.83
CA THR A 265 16.33 0.12 -18.29
C THR A 265 16.32 1.48 -17.60
N VAL A 266 17.22 1.66 -16.65
CA VAL A 266 17.54 2.97 -16.04
C VAL A 266 19.03 3.22 -16.26
N TRP A 267 19.34 4.22 -17.11
CA TRP A 267 20.71 4.51 -17.53
C TRP A 267 21.45 3.25 -18.02
N GLY A 268 20.81 2.48 -18.92
CA GLY A 268 21.33 1.26 -19.51
C GLY A 268 21.31 0.02 -18.60
N ARG A 269 20.93 0.12 -17.32
CA ARG A 269 20.85 -1.00 -16.40
C ARG A 269 19.46 -1.60 -16.38
N PRO A 270 19.31 -2.94 -16.59
CA PRO A 270 18.00 -3.61 -16.54
C PRO A 270 17.32 -3.43 -15.18
N VAL A 271 16.00 -3.20 -15.19
CA VAL A 271 15.20 -3.05 -13.96
C VAL A 271 14.42 -4.35 -13.71
N THR A 272 14.65 -4.96 -12.54
CA THR A 272 13.97 -6.20 -12.12
C THR A 272 13.06 -6.01 -10.90
N SER A 273 13.02 -4.83 -10.31
CA SER A 273 12.21 -4.45 -9.14
C SER A 273 11.18 -3.36 -9.46
N GLY A 274 10.34 -2.98 -8.48
CA GLY A 274 9.34 -1.91 -8.62
C GLY A 274 8.26 -2.24 -9.66
N ASP A 275 7.84 -3.49 -9.67
CA ASP A 275 6.80 -4.05 -10.53
C ASP A 275 5.47 -3.30 -10.36
N ASP A 276 5.01 -3.13 -9.13
CA ASP A 276 3.78 -2.43 -8.77
C ASP A 276 3.75 -0.97 -9.25
N ARG A 277 4.85 -0.25 -9.07
CA ARG A 277 4.97 1.14 -9.52
C ARG A 277 4.89 1.26 -11.03
N MET A 278 5.55 0.36 -11.75
CA MET A 278 5.56 0.44 -13.21
C MET A 278 4.25 -0.01 -13.83
N LEU A 279 3.65 -1.11 -13.37
CA LEU A 279 2.32 -1.51 -13.82
C LEU A 279 1.27 -0.42 -13.54
N THR A 280 1.35 0.23 -12.36
CA THR A 280 0.47 1.38 -12.06
C THR A 280 0.77 2.57 -12.96
N GLY A 281 2.04 2.84 -13.26
CA GLY A 281 2.44 3.91 -14.18
C GLY A 281 1.87 3.70 -15.57
N TYR A 282 2.00 2.51 -16.14
CA TYR A 282 1.39 2.19 -17.45
C TYR A 282 -0.13 2.29 -17.40
N ALA A 283 -0.77 1.77 -16.34
CA ALA A 283 -2.21 1.91 -16.16
C ALA A 283 -2.65 3.38 -16.09
N LEU A 284 -1.87 4.25 -15.45
CA LEU A 284 -2.14 5.68 -15.36
C LEU A 284 -2.05 6.39 -16.72
N LEU A 285 -1.19 5.92 -17.63
CA LEU A 285 -1.14 6.43 -19.01
C LEU A 285 -2.40 6.10 -19.79
N GLU A 286 -3.04 4.97 -19.54
CA GLU A 286 -4.19 4.47 -20.30
C GLU A 286 -5.54 4.91 -19.70
N GLY A 287 -5.61 5.14 -18.38
CA GLY A 287 -6.89 5.49 -17.76
C GLY A 287 -6.72 5.98 -16.32
N ARG A 288 -7.74 5.73 -15.50
CA ARG A 288 -7.74 6.10 -14.09
C ARG A 288 -7.29 4.95 -13.23
N THR A 289 -6.51 5.28 -12.21
CA THR A 289 -6.03 4.36 -11.19
C THR A 289 -6.68 4.72 -9.85
N VAL A 290 -7.27 3.76 -9.17
CA VAL A 290 -8.08 3.99 -7.95
C VAL A 290 -7.71 3.02 -6.83
N ILE A 291 -8.24 3.26 -5.62
CA ILE A 291 -8.22 2.28 -4.54
C ILE A 291 -9.65 1.82 -4.25
N GLN A 292 -9.79 0.55 -3.88
CA GLN A 292 -11.02 -0.01 -3.31
C GLN A 292 -10.74 -0.40 -1.86
N GLU A 293 -11.20 0.41 -0.91
CA GLU A 293 -10.87 0.25 0.53
C GLU A 293 -11.40 -1.07 1.11
N ARG A 294 -12.38 -1.69 0.46
CA ARG A 294 -12.96 -2.98 0.86
C ARG A 294 -12.22 -4.19 0.33
N SER A 295 -11.34 -4.01 -0.65
CA SER A 295 -10.45 -5.04 -1.14
C SER A 295 -9.24 -5.10 -0.24
N VAL A 296 -9.15 -6.12 0.61
CA VAL A 296 -8.17 -6.17 1.70
C VAL A 296 -7.35 -7.44 1.64
N ALA A 297 -6.08 -7.30 1.99
CA ALA A 297 -5.19 -8.42 2.24
C ALA A 297 -4.27 -8.14 3.44
N TYR A 298 -3.65 -9.20 3.95
CA TYR A 298 -2.74 -9.16 5.09
C TYR A 298 -1.36 -9.63 4.64
N THR A 299 -0.33 -8.83 4.87
CA THR A 299 1.07 -9.14 4.48
C THR A 299 1.98 -9.18 5.70
N LEU A 300 3.11 -9.86 5.59
CA LEU A 300 4.13 -9.85 6.62
C LEU A 300 4.85 -8.49 6.65
N LEU A 301 4.87 -7.88 7.82
CA LEU A 301 5.57 -6.63 8.06
C LEU A 301 7.00 -6.90 8.53
N PRO A 302 7.97 -6.01 8.22
CA PRO A 302 9.31 -6.06 8.80
C PRO A 302 9.25 -6.06 10.32
N ASP A 303 9.85 -7.06 10.94
CA ASP A 303 9.86 -7.25 12.40
C ASP A 303 11.17 -6.82 13.06
N ASN A 304 12.14 -6.39 12.25
CA ASN A 304 13.41 -5.84 12.70
C ASN A 304 13.86 -4.67 11.80
N LEU A 305 14.73 -3.82 12.33
CA LEU A 305 15.19 -2.60 11.64
C LEU A 305 15.99 -2.91 10.36
N SER A 306 16.77 -3.98 10.34
CA SER A 306 17.56 -4.37 9.16
C SER A 306 16.66 -4.71 7.98
N HIS A 307 15.59 -5.49 8.21
CA HIS A 307 14.59 -5.78 7.17
C HIS A 307 13.85 -4.51 6.73
N LEU A 308 13.38 -3.68 7.70
CA LEU A 308 12.73 -2.40 7.39
C LEU A 308 13.62 -1.52 6.50
N THR A 309 14.90 -1.38 6.84
CA THR A 309 15.87 -0.57 6.10
C THR A 309 16.02 -1.07 4.66
N ARG A 310 16.27 -2.38 4.46
CA ARG A 310 16.39 -2.97 3.11
C ARG A 310 15.14 -2.75 2.28
N GLN A 311 13.95 -2.96 2.88
CA GLN A 311 12.66 -2.77 2.22
C GLN A 311 12.46 -1.30 1.82
N ARG A 312 12.69 -0.34 2.73
CA ARG A 312 12.50 1.09 2.47
C ARG A 312 13.48 1.63 1.43
N VAL A 313 14.76 1.28 1.49
CA VAL A 313 15.75 1.68 0.48
C VAL A 313 15.35 1.18 -0.91
N ARG A 314 14.89 -0.07 -1.03
CA ARG A 314 14.39 -0.62 -2.30
C ARG A 314 13.20 0.18 -2.84
N TRP A 315 12.23 0.56 -1.98
CA TRP A 315 11.09 1.38 -2.37
C TRP A 315 11.50 2.78 -2.81
N TRP A 316 12.45 3.41 -2.11
CA TRP A 316 12.95 4.73 -2.48
C TRP A 316 13.73 4.71 -3.81
N ARG A 317 14.50 3.67 -4.09
CA ARG A 317 15.11 3.50 -5.42
C ARG A 317 14.05 3.53 -6.53
N SER A 318 13.01 2.73 -6.38
CA SER A 318 11.91 2.70 -7.36
C SER A 318 11.12 4.01 -7.44
N TYR A 319 11.04 4.74 -6.33
CA TYR A 319 10.43 6.06 -6.28
C TYR A 319 11.16 7.05 -7.19
N PHE A 320 12.48 7.11 -7.13
CA PHE A 320 13.26 8.07 -7.91
C PHE A 320 13.25 7.73 -9.40
N TRP A 321 13.60 6.51 -9.80
CA TRP A 321 13.63 6.20 -11.23
C TRP A 321 12.23 6.06 -11.84
N GLY A 322 11.26 5.48 -11.13
CA GLY A 322 9.87 5.33 -11.63
C GLY A 322 9.12 6.66 -11.65
N GLY A 323 9.32 7.53 -10.65
CA GLY A 323 8.77 8.88 -10.65
C GLY A 323 9.37 9.74 -11.76
N GLY A 324 10.70 9.69 -11.96
CA GLY A 324 11.37 10.37 -13.06
C GLY A 324 10.91 9.88 -14.44
N TRP A 325 10.64 8.57 -14.59
CA TRP A 325 10.04 8.04 -15.80
C TRP A 325 8.62 8.61 -16.01
N LEU A 326 7.78 8.63 -14.97
CA LEU A 326 6.41 9.11 -15.08
C LEU A 326 6.34 10.60 -15.42
N ILE A 327 7.23 11.43 -14.87
CA ILE A 327 7.33 12.86 -15.24
C ILE A 327 7.65 13.04 -16.73
N ARG A 328 8.45 12.14 -17.32
CA ARG A 328 8.83 12.22 -18.74
C ARG A 328 7.74 11.69 -19.68
N THR A 329 6.92 10.75 -19.23
CA THR A 329 5.99 10.01 -20.09
C THR A 329 4.53 10.38 -19.88
N CYS A 330 4.14 10.81 -18.69
CA CYS A 330 2.77 11.16 -18.37
C CYS A 330 2.44 12.56 -18.91
N PRO A 331 1.32 12.73 -19.63
CA PRO A 331 0.89 14.04 -20.10
C PRO A 331 0.58 15.01 -18.95
N LEU A 332 0.89 16.31 -19.14
CA LEU A 332 0.58 17.40 -18.19
C LEU A 332 -0.93 17.52 -17.88
N SER A 333 -1.78 17.08 -18.79
CA SER A 333 -3.24 17.06 -18.62
C SER A 333 -3.72 16.04 -17.58
N LYS A 334 -2.89 15.07 -17.22
CA LYS A 334 -3.25 14.06 -16.22
C LYS A 334 -2.84 14.48 -14.81
N PRO A 335 -3.73 14.39 -13.81
CA PRO A 335 -3.41 14.74 -12.41
C PRO A 335 -2.20 13.97 -11.87
N GLY A 336 -1.97 12.75 -12.35
CA GLY A 336 -0.83 11.91 -11.94
C GLY A 336 0.53 12.57 -12.14
N TRP A 337 0.71 13.36 -13.21
CA TRP A 337 1.94 14.12 -13.46
C TRP A 337 2.22 15.12 -12.33
N TRP A 338 1.22 15.93 -11.99
CA TRP A 338 1.31 16.95 -10.92
C TRP A 338 1.51 16.33 -9.54
N LEU A 339 0.87 15.18 -9.31
CA LEU A 339 1.02 14.47 -8.04
C LEU A 339 2.43 13.90 -7.85
N VAL A 340 3.06 13.39 -8.90
CA VAL A 340 4.46 12.93 -8.85
C VAL A 340 5.40 14.12 -8.66
N LEU A 341 5.18 15.23 -9.38
CA LEU A 341 5.96 16.44 -9.18
C LEU A 341 5.84 16.95 -7.72
N TRP A 342 4.62 16.96 -7.18
CA TRP A 342 4.39 17.32 -5.77
C TRP A 342 5.12 16.39 -4.79
N GLN A 343 5.16 15.10 -5.07
CA GLN A 343 5.93 14.16 -4.25
C GLN A 343 7.44 14.47 -4.28
N PHE A 344 8.00 14.82 -5.45
CA PHE A 344 9.39 15.27 -5.55
C PHE A 344 9.64 16.60 -4.84
N ALA A 345 8.73 17.57 -4.99
CA ALA A 345 8.79 18.81 -4.24
C ALA A 345 8.77 18.56 -2.72
N GLY A 346 7.90 17.64 -2.27
CA GLY A 346 7.86 17.23 -0.87
C GLY A 346 9.16 16.59 -0.39
N PHE A 347 9.81 15.78 -1.23
CA PHE A 347 11.14 15.24 -0.92
C PHE A 347 12.17 16.35 -0.74
N VAL A 348 12.22 17.34 -1.65
CA VAL A 348 13.16 18.48 -1.58
C VAL A 348 12.89 19.32 -0.34
N LEU A 349 11.62 19.64 -0.06
CA LEU A 349 11.22 20.40 1.13
C LEU A 349 11.60 19.68 2.43
N ASN A 350 11.34 18.40 2.52
CA ASN A 350 11.74 17.59 3.69
C ASN A 350 13.26 17.51 3.83
N SER A 351 13.97 17.45 2.71
CA SER A 351 15.44 17.46 2.67
C SER A 351 16.04 18.76 3.21
N TYR A 352 15.36 19.87 3.02
CA TYR A 352 15.76 21.17 3.58
C TYR A 352 15.29 21.32 5.04
N ALA A 353 14.04 20.99 5.32
CA ALA A 353 13.44 21.20 6.63
C ALA A 353 14.11 20.35 7.73
N LEU A 354 14.46 19.09 7.45
CA LEU A 354 15.05 18.20 8.45
C LEU A 354 16.39 18.70 9.02
N PRO A 355 17.40 19.10 8.19
CA PRO A 355 18.65 19.69 8.70
C PRO A 355 18.42 21.00 9.44
N VAL A 356 17.54 21.87 8.94
CA VAL A 356 17.24 23.16 9.58
C VAL A 356 16.66 22.93 10.97
N VAL A 357 15.67 22.05 11.10
CA VAL A 357 15.07 21.69 12.39
C VAL A 357 16.11 21.11 13.34
N LEU A 358 17.00 20.23 12.86
CA LEU A 358 18.07 19.67 13.69
C LEU A 358 19.07 20.72 14.14
N ILE A 359 19.50 21.63 13.26
CA ILE A 359 20.47 22.69 13.59
C ILE A 359 19.85 23.66 14.62
N VAL A 360 18.64 24.15 14.36
CA VAL A 360 17.92 25.03 15.29
C VAL A 360 17.69 24.34 16.65
N HIS A 361 17.41 23.05 16.63
CA HIS A 361 17.20 22.25 17.85
C HIS A 361 18.48 22.12 18.70
N LEU A 362 19.63 21.97 18.03
CA LEU A 362 20.93 21.82 18.69
C LEU A 362 21.52 23.18 19.13
N SER A 363 21.20 24.28 18.41
CA SER A 363 21.75 25.60 18.69
C SER A 363 21.01 26.37 19.78
N GLU A 364 19.70 26.17 19.93
CA GLU A 364 18.87 26.92 20.88
C GLU A 364 18.42 26.02 22.06
N ALA A 365 19.35 25.52 22.83
CA ALA A 365 19.20 24.89 24.15
C ALA A 365 17.73 24.60 24.58
N GLY A 366 16.96 23.86 23.78
CA GLY A 366 15.66 23.27 24.19
C GLY A 366 14.40 24.10 23.95
N GLY A 367 14.47 25.38 23.59
CA GLY A 367 13.26 26.23 23.50
C GLY A 367 12.24 25.82 22.42
N LEU A 368 12.68 25.19 21.33
CA LEU A 368 11.82 24.74 20.24
C LEU A 368 11.56 23.25 20.21
N ALA A 369 12.26 22.44 21.02
CA ALA A 369 12.11 21.00 21.05
C ALA A 369 10.70 20.57 21.42
N LEU A 370 10.16 21.12 22.49
CA LEU A 370 8.80 20.81 22.95
C LEU A 370 7.71 21.26 21.97
N PRO A 371 7.74 22.50 21.42
CA PRO A 371 6.82 22.90 20.35
C PRO A 371 6.86 21.99 19.12
N PHE A 372 8.05 21.60 18.65
CA PHE A 372 8.19 20.69 17.51
C PHE A 372 7.61 19.29 17.81
N LEU A 373 7.93 18.71 18.95
CA LEU A 373 7.36 17.42 19.37
C LEU A 373 5.85 17.50 19.52
N GLY A 374 5.33 18.59 20.07
CA GLY A 374 3.88 18.88 20.15
C GLY A 374 3.25 18.95 18.76
N TYR A 375 3.87 19.65 17.82
CA TYR A 375 3.42 19.71 16.44
C TYR A 375 3.39 18.31 15.77
N VAL A 376 4.47 17.54 15.88
CA VAL A 376 4.54 16.17 15.34
C VAL A 376 3.47 15.28 15.96
N ALA A 377 3.25 15.37 17.27
CA ALA A 377 2.23 14.59 17.96
C ALA A 377 0.81 14.94 17.46
N LEU A 378 0.47 16.23 17.40
CA LEU A 378 -0.83 16.70 16.92
C LEU A 378 -1.06 16.31 15.45
N LEU A 379 -0.07 16.53 14.58
CA LEU A 379 -0.16 16.16 13.16
C LEU A 379 -0.36 14.65 12.99
N SER A 380 0.34 13.84 13.79
CA SER A 380 0.20 12.38 13.71
C SER A 380 -1.19 11.91 14.15
N TYR A 381 -1.78 12.49 15.18
CA TYR A 381 -3.15 12.19 15.58
C TYR A 381 -4.17 12.61 14.53
N VAL A 382 -4.07 13.83 13.98
CA VAL A 382 -4.94 14.31 12.90
C VAL A 382 -4.91 13.37 11.70
N ARG A 383 -3.72 12.96 11.28
CA ARG A 383 -3.55 12.04 10.15
C ARG A 383 -4.01 10.63 10.47
N SER A 384 -3.93 10.18 11.72
CA SER A 384 -4.27 8.82 12.14
C SER A 384 -5.72 8.62 12.55
N MET A 385 -6.56 9.68 12.56
CA MET A 385 -7.97 9.59 12.96
C MET A 385 -8.76 8.53 12.18
N ARG A 386 -8.44 8.32 10.90
CA ARG A 386 -9.09 7.28 10.08
C ARG A 386 -8.84 5.86 10.61
N TYR A 387 -7.81 5.64 11.41
CA TYR A 387 -7.55 4.33 12.01
C TYR A 387 -8.72 3.85 12.88
N PHE A 388 -9.44 4.74 13.54
CA PHE A 388 -10.61 4.40 14.34
C PHE A 388 -11.83 3.99 13.51
N ILE A 389 -11.90 4.42 12.24
CA ILE A 389 -13.01 4.11 11.32
C ILE A 389 -12.88 2.68 10.79
N VAL A 390 -11.68 2.09 10.86
CA VAL A 390 -11.40 0.74 10.40
C VAL A 390 -11.80 -0.25 11.50
N ARG A 391 -12.74 -1.14 11.19
CA ARG A 391 -13.06 -2.28 12.05
C ARG A 391 -12.22 -3.47 11.63
N ARG A 392 -11.30 -3.85 12.47
CA ARG A 392 -10.42 -4.99 12.27
C ARG A 392 -10.89 -6.18 13.11
N PRO A 393 -11.00 -7.40 12.56
CA PRO A 393 -11.40 -8.59 13.31
C PRO A 393 -10.25 -9.08 14.22
N ASP A 394 -9.01 -8.76 13.87
CA ASP A 394 -7.77 -9.16 14.54
C ASP A 394 -7.38 -8.24 15.71
N GLN A 395 -8.16 -7.17 15.97
CA GLN A 395 -7.89 -6.21 17.04
C GLN A 395 -9.15 -5.87 17.83
N THR A 396 -9.00 -5.77 19.14
CA THR A 396 -10.02 -5.18 20.01
C THR A 396 -9.99 -3.65 19.91
N ARG A 397 -11.08 -2.98 20.33
CA ARG A 397 -11.11 -1.51 20.38
C ARG A 397 -10.06 -0.90 21.29
N LEU A 398 -9.77 -1.56 22.42
CA LEU A 398 -8.70 -1.13 23.33
C LEU A 398 -7.32 -1.24 22.65
N GLN A 399 -7.06 -2.32 21.94
CA GLN A 399 -5.82 -2.46 21.16
C GLN A 399 -5.69 -1.38 20.09
N GLN A 400 -6.78 -1.07 19.38
CA GLN A 400 -6.80 0.04 18.41
C GLN A 400 -6.49 1.37 19.07
N LEU A 401 -7.04 1.65 20.25
CA LEU A 401 -6.77 2.88 21.01
C LEU A 401 -5.29 2.96 21.42
N VAL A 402 -4.72 1.87 21.91
CA VAL A 402 -3.29 1.80 22.28
C VAL A 402 -2.40 2.05 21.06
N ILE A 403 -2.70 1.42 19.92
CA ILE A 403 -1.93 1.63 18.69
C ILE A 403 -2.09 3.08 18.18
N PHE A 404 -3.30 3.65 18.25
CA PHE A 404 -3.50 5.06 17.90
C PHE A 404 -2.70 6.00 18.80
N ALA A 405 -2.63 5.74 20.09
CA ALA A 405 -1.81 6.52 21.03
C ALA A 405 -0.31 6.51 20.64
N MET A 406 0.15 5.48 19.93
CA MET A 406 1.52 5.38 19.41
C MET A 406 1.72 6.13 18.07
N ALA A 407 0.73 6.82 17.54
CA ALA A 407 0.84 7.53 16.25
C ALA A 407 2.04 8.51 16.20
N PRO A 408 2.38 9.28 17.25
CA PRO A 408 3.58 10.10 17.25
C PRO A 408 4.86 9.30 17.03
N LEU A 409 4.99 8.13 17.67
CA LEU A 409 6.16 7.27 17.49
C LEU A 409 6.27 6.74 16.07
N SER A 410 5.15 6.37 15.43
CA SER A 410 5.12 5.98 14.02
C SER A 410 5.56 7.11 13.10
N THR A 411 5.14 8.35 13.40
CA THR A 411 5.54 9.53 12.63
C THR A 411 7.02 9.84 12.82
N LEU A 412 7.55 9.75 14.04
CA LEU A 412 8.97 9.93 14.31
C LEU A 412 9.84 8.87 13.63
N LEU A 413 9.40 7.60 13.67
CA LEU A 413 10.07 6.52 12.92
C LEU A 413 10.14 6.84 11.42
N ASN A 414 9.04 7.32 10.83
CA ASN A 414 9.04 7.71 9.43
C ASN A 414 9.89 8.95 9.16
N LEU A 415 9.86 9.95 10.03
CA LEU A 415 10.63 11.19 9.88
C LEU A 415 12.14 10.93 10.01
N TYR A 416 12.60 10.31 11.09
CA TYR A 416 14.02 10.17 11.37
C TYR A 416 14.67 8.96 10.69
N VAL A 417 13.95 7.85 10.53
CA VAL A 417 14.52 6.65 9.91
C VAL A 417 14.21 6.62 8.42
N CYS A 418 12.92 6.67 8.06
CA CYS A 418 12.54 6.47 6.66
C CYS A 418 12.94 7.66 5.76
N THR A 419 13.02 8.90 6.28
CA THR A 419 13.49 10.04 5.51
C THR A 419 15.00 9.95 5.24
N VAL A 420 15.81 9.53 6.23
CA VAL A 420 17.23 9.28 6.00
C VAL A 420 17.45 8.20 4.93
N LEU A 421 16.62 7.15 4.94
CA LEU A 421 16.69 6.09 3.93
C LEU A 421 16.32 6.57 2.50
N GLN A 422 15.63 7.70 2.35
CA GLN A 422 15.41 8.32 1.05
C GLN A 422 16.72 8.73 0.38
N TYR A 423 17.64 9.34 1.13
CA TYR A 423 18.96 9.74 0.60
C TYR A 423 19.78 8.51 0.20
N VAL A 424 19.74 7.44 0.99
CA VAL A 424 20.36 6.17 0.62
C VAL A 424 19.74 5.61 -0.66
N GLY A 425 18.40 5.70 -0.78
CA GLY A 425 17.68 5.33 -1.99
C GLY A 425 18.10 6.16 -3.20
N LEU A 426 18.21 7.48 -3.04
CA LEU A 426 18.69 8.40 -4.09
C LEU A 426 20.15 8.11 -4.48
N ALA A 427 21.05 8.00 -3.52
CA ALA A 427 22.47 7.71 -3.78
C ALA A 427 22.69 6.33 -4.45
N THR A 428 21.73 5.41 -4.30
CA THR A 428 21.84 4.04 -4.82
C THR A 428 20.75 3.69 -5.84
N PHE A 429 20.05 4.65 -6.43
CA PHE A 429 18.90 4.42 -7.30
C PHE A 429 19.22 3.60 -8.56
N LEU A 430 20.49 3.58 -8.98
CA LEU A 430 20.99 2.73 -10.07
C LEU A 430 21.11 1.24 -9.69
N LYS A 431 20.93 0.87 -8.41
CA LYS A 431 20.80 -0.54 -8.01
C LYS A 431 19.35 -1.00 -8.24
N THR A 432 19.07 -1.45 -9.46
CA THR A 432 17.72 -1.75 -9.96
C THR A 432 17.25 -3.18 -9.69
N GLY A 433 18.11 -4.00 -9.08
CA GLY A 433 17.86 -5.41 -8.82
C GLY A 433 16.92 -5.68 -7.63
N TRP A 434 16.28 -6.88 -7.65
CA TRP A 434 15.43 -7.39 -6.58
C TRP A 434 16.21 -8.32 -5.61
N ALA A 435 17.50 -8.08 -5.44
CA ALA A 435 18.45 -8.97 -4.77
C ALA A 435 18.29 -9.09 -3.24
N THR A 436 17.14 -8.79 -2.67
CA THR A 436 16.97 -8.79 -1.20
C THR A 436 16.55 -10.13 -0.59
N ARG A 437 15.96 -11.06 -1.36
CA ARG A 437 15.54 -12.38 -0.84
C ARG A 437 16.55 -13.48 -1.20
N GLN A 438 17.63 -13.57 -0.44
CA GLN A 438 18.54 -14.74 -0.50
C GLN A 438 18.04 -15.88 0.39
N THR A 439 17.35 -15.54 1.47
CA THR A 439 16.77 -16.48 2.45
C THR A 439 15.36 -15.99 2.82
N VAL A 440 14.58 -16.82 3.52
CA VAL A 440 13.29 -16.44 4.12
C VAL A 440 13.52 -15.23 5.05
N GLU A 441 12.84 -14.10 4.76
CA GLU A 441 13.05 -12.85 5.53
C GLU A 441 12.20 -12.79 6.80
N VAL A 442 10.97 -13.30 6.76
CA VAL A 442 10.06 -13.37 7.92
C VAL A 442 9.28 -14.68 7.81
N SER A 443 9.23 -15.45 8.89
CA SER A 443 8.38 -16.62 8.98
C SER A 443 7.17 -16.32 9.87
N LEU A 444 6.01 -16.86 9.50
CA LEU A 444 4.86 -16.91 10.39
C LEU A 444 5.20 -17.84 11.56
N GLY A 445 5.20 -17.32 12.77
CA GLY A 445 4.96 -18.09 13.99
C GLY A 445 3.64 -18.86 13.88
N ALA A 446 2.98 -19.25 14.95
CA ALA A 446 1.63 -19.81 14.88
C ALA A 446 0.71 -18.86 14.07
N VAL A 447 0.14 -19.36 12.96
CA VAL A 447 -0.81 -18.60 12.11
C VAL A 447 -2.00 -18.24 12.98
N PRO A 448 -2.36 -16.96 13.17
CA PRO A 448 -3.67 -16.65 13.73
C PRO A 448 -4.70 -17.23 12.75
N GLU A 449 -5.58 -18.09 13.21
CA GLU A 449 -6.69 -18.57 12.40
C GLU A 449 -7.58 -17.39 12.00
N LEU A 450 -7.31 -16.82 10.83
CA LEU A 450 -8.14 -15.81 10.19
C LEU A 450 -9.46 -16.51 9.77
N GLY A 451 -10.42 -16.61 10.66
CA GLY A 451 -11.76 -16.97 10.27
C GLY A 451 -12.49 -18.10 11.01
N THR A 452 -12.01 -18.61 12.13
CA THR A 452 -12.75 -19.63 12.93
C THR A 452 -13.14 -19.19 14.33
N ARG A 453 -13.40 -17.91 14.59
CA ARG A 453 -14.28 -17.60 15.72
C ARG A 453 -15.72 -17.83 15.25
N THR A 454 -16.15 -19.08 15.30
CA THR A 454 -17.56 -19.45 15.43
C THR A 454 -18.15 -18.58 16.54
N VAL A 455 -19.15 -17.78 16.17
CA VAL A 455 -20.00 -17.06 17.12
C VAL A 455 -20.86 -18.11 17.84
N ALA A 456 -20.29 -18.85 18.77
CA ALA A 456 -21.01 -19.50 19.84
C ALA A 456 -21.06 -18.43 20.96
N GLY A 457 -22.17 -17.73 21.08
CA GLY A 457 -22.40 -16.84 22.24
C GLY A 457 -23.07 -15.49 21.95
N ALA A 458 -23.89 -15.36 20.90
CA ALA A 458 -24.69 -14.13 20.68
C ALA A 458 -26.17 -14.42 20.39
N GLU A 459 -26.68 -15.60 20.76
CA GLU A 459 -28.12 -15.91 20.70
C GLU A 459 -28.78 -16.03 22.08
N ALA A 460 -28.23 -15.36 23.06
CA ALA A 460 -28.91 -15.22 24.36
C ALA A 460 -28.79 -13.76 24.84
N ARG A 461 -29.58 -12.88 24.22
CA ARG A 461 -30.21 -11.70 24.81
C ARG A 461 -30.96 -10.96 23.70
N THR A 462 -32.23 -11.29 23.58
CA THR A 462 -33.33 -10.48 23.02
C THR A 462 -33.38 -9.13 23.70
#